data_74a21d4039c9725f631b74fdda4869c2
#
_entry.id   74a21d4039c9725f631b74fdda4869c2
#
_cell.length_a   1.000
_cell.length_b   1.000
_cell.length_c   1.000
_cell.angle_alpha   90.00
_cell.angle_beta   90.00
_cell.angle_gamma   90.00
#
_symmetry.space_group_name_H-M   'P 1'
#
loop_
_entity.id
_entity.type
_entity.pdbx_description
1 polymer ?
#
loop_
_entity_poly.entity_id
_entity_poly.type
_entity_poly.pdbx_seq_one_letter_code
_entity_poly.pdbx_strand_id
1 'polypeptide(L)' 'MTSPESEFYDCKTLALMYDSDRDVIKRTVHELKDKGHVIEILYWGKQGKMKVHGKQFRRALLREYGEGGMNK' A
#
# COMPACT_ATOMS: atom_id res chain seq x y z
N MET A 1 -13.84 17.97 -1.55
CA MET A 1 -12.45 18.02 -1.61
C MET A 1 -11.78 16.99 -0.74
N THR A 2 -10.78 16.39 -1.21
CA THR A 2 -10.11 15.31 -0.51
C THR A 2 -8.99 15.87 0.34
N SER A 3 -8.94 15.51 1.60
CA SER A 3 -7.86 15.97 2.43
C SER A 3 -6.63 15.11 2.17
N PRO A 4 -5.44 15.62 2.49
CA PRO A 4 -4.21 14.86 2.25
C PRO A 4 -4.20 13.53 2.99
N GLU A 5 -4.85 13.45 4.14
CA GLU A 5 -4.86 12.22 4.89
C GLU A 5 -5.55 11.10 4.15
N SER A 6 -6.46 11.44 3.24
CA SER A 6 -7.20 10.40 2.56
C SER A 6 -6.35 9.65 1.55
N GLU A 7 -5.13 10.13 1.29
CA GLU A 7 -4.24 9.41 0.38
C GLU A 7 -3.36 8.41 1.09
N PHE A 8 -3.28 8.49 2.40
CA PHE A 8 -2.43 7.59 3.17
C PHE A 8 -3.28 6.78 4.13
N TYR A 9 -3.06 5.50 4.14
CA TYR A 9 -3.82 4.58 4.98
C TYR A 9 -2.86 3.73 5.80
N ASP A 10 -3.24 3.40 7.03
CA ASP A 10 -2.40 2.49 7.78
C ASP A 10 -2.63 1.07 7.26
N CYS A 11 -1.75 0.17 7.67
CA CYS A 11 -1.83 -1.19 7.16
C CYS A 11 -3.11 -1.90 7.58
N LYS A 12 -3.64 -1.55 8.75
CA LYS A 12 -4.88 -2.15 9.20
C LYS A 12 -6.04 -1.78 8.28
N THR A 13 -6.11 -0.49 7.89
CA THR A 13 -7.15 -0.03 7.00
C THR A 13 -7.03 -0.69 5.63
N LEU A 14 -5.81 -0.75 5.11
CA LEU A 14 -5.59 -1.40 3.83
C LEU A 14 -5.95 -2.87 3.89
N ALA A 15 -5.66 -3.52 5.01
CA ALA A 15 -6.02 -4.92 5.16
C ALA A 15 -7.53 -5.11 5.06
N LEU A 16 -8.30 -4.21 5.65
CA LEU A 16 -9.74 -4.28 5.54
C LEU A 16 -10.21 -4.03 4.11
N MET A 17 -9.59 -3.06 3.44
CA MET A 17 -9.99 -2.72 2.07
C MET A 17 -9.70 -3.86 1.10
N TYR A 18 -8.65 -4.62 1.35
CA TYR A 18 -8.24 -5.70 0.46
C TYR A 18 -8.54 -7.08 1.03
N ASP A 19 -9.35 -7.12 2.10
CA ASP A 19 -9.76 -8.39 2.71
C ASP A 19 -8.54 -9.24 3.03
N SER A 20 -7.58 -8.64 3.71
CA SER A 20 -6.33 -9.30 4.01
C SER A 20 -5.91 -8.99 5.44
N ASP A 21 -4.69 -9.34 5.82
CA ASP A 21 -4.17 -9.10 7.15
C ASP A 21 -3.17 -7.97 7.13
N ARG A 22 -3.05 -7.28 8.27
CA ARG A 22 -2.11 -6.19 8.42
C ARG A 22 -0.68 -6.63 8.09
N ASP A 23 -0.29 -7.80 8.57
CA ASP A 23 1.06 -8.28 8.33
C ASP A 23 1.30 -8.59 6.86
N VAL A 24 0.28 -9.10 6.18
CA VAL A 24 0.38 -9.36 4.76
C VAL A 24 0.55 -8.05 4.00
N ILE A 25 -0.22 -7.02 4.37
CA ILE A 25 -0.11 -5.72 3.72
C ILE A 25 1.31 -5.17 3.90
N LYS A 26 1.82 -5.21 5.12
CA LYS A 26 3.14 -4.68 5.39
C LYS A 26 4.20 -5.40 4.57
N ARG A 27 4.15 -6.71 4.54
CA ARG A 27 5.10 -7.50 3.76
C ARG A 27 4.98 -7.20 2.28
N THR A 28 3.75 -7.08 1.79
CA THR A 28 3.52 -6.82 0.38
C THR A 28 4.09 -5.46 -0.01
N VAL A 29 3.91 -4.45 0.83
CA VAL A 29 4.46 -3.13 0.54
C VAL A 29 5.98 -3.22 0.38
N HIS A 30 6.65 -3.93 1.29
CA HIS A 30 8.09 -4.04 1.21
C HIS A 30 8.53 -4.82 -0.03
N GLU A 31 7.80 -5.87 -0.37
CA GLU A 31 8.12 -6.64 -1.57
C GLU A 31 7.97 -5.80 -2.82
N LEU A 32 6.91 -5.02 -2.90
CA LEU A 32 6.69 -4.19 -4.07
C LEU A 32 7.78 -3.14 -4.19
N LYS A 33 8.19 -2.55 -3.07
CA LYS A 33 9.27 -1.58 -3.12
C LYS A 33 10.57 -2.22 -3.55
N ASP A 34 10.83 -3.44 -3.12
CA ASP A 34 12.02 -4.16 -3.53
C ASP A 34 12.02 -4.42 -5.03
N LYS A 35 10.84 -4.57 -5.60
CA LYS A 35 10.74 -4.81 -7.04
C LYS A 35 10.80 -3.52 -7.85
N GLY A 36 10.97 -2.39 -7.18
CA GLY A 36 11.15 -1.14 -7.88
C GLY A 36 9.90 -0.28 -8.01
N HIS A 37 8.80 -0.69 -7.40
CA HIS A 37 7.59 0.12 -7.45
C HIS A 37 7.73 1.32 -6.52
N VAL A 38 7.20 2.45 -6.94
CA VAL A 38 7.25 3.67 -6.14
C VAL A 38 6.04 3.68 -5.23
N ILE A 39 6.29 3.55 -3.94
CA ILE A 39 5.23 3.61 -2.93
C ILE A 39 5.73 4.47 -1.79
N GLU A 40 5.06 5.59 -1.59
CA GLU A 40 5.45 6.50 -0.51
C GLU A 40 4.91 6.00 0.81
N ILE A 41 5.73 6.08 1.83
CA ILE A 41 5.38 5.63 3.16
C ILE A 41 5.66 6.73 4.15
N LEU A 42 4.70 6.99 5.03
CA LEU A 42 4.88 7.94 6.11
C LEU A 42 4.92 7.19 7.42
N TYR A 43 5.79 7.63 8.32
CA TYR A 43 5.79 7.14 9.69
C TYR A 43 5.31 8.30 10.54
N TRP A 44 4.10 8.19 11.01
CA TRP A 44 3.41 9.32 11.62
C TRP A 44 2.90 8.96 13.01
N GLY A 45 2.92 9.96 13.87
CA GLY A 45 2.37 9.80 15.19
C GLY A 45 3.41 9.42 16.22
N LYS A 46 3.01 9.40 17.47
CA LYS A 46 3.93 9.13 18.56
C LYS A 46 4.55 7.75 18.46
N GLN A 47 3.81 6.81 17.92
CA GLN A 47 4.30 5.45 17.81
C GLN A 47 4.91 5.16 16.45
N GLY A 48 5.02 6.17 15.62
CA GLY A 48 5.60 5.98 14.30
C GLY A 48 4.84 5.00 13.45
N LYS A 49 3.52 5.06 13.47
CA LYS A 49 2.72 4.15 12.68
C LYS A 49 2.96 4.36 11.21
N MET A 50 3.10 3.25 10.51
CA MET A 50 3.34 3.26 9.09
C MET A 50 2.06 3.55 8.33
N LYS A 51 2.13 4.52 7.43
CA LYS A 51 1.02 4.85 6.55
C LYS A 51 1.49 4.77 5.12
N VAL A 52 0.69 4.16 4.29
CA VAL A 52 1.06 3.84 2.91
C VAL A 52 0.18 4.63 1.94
N HIS A 53 0.79 5.16 0.90
CA HIS A 53 0.05 5.90 -0.12
C HIS A 53 -0.85 4.91 -0.87
N GLY A 54 -2.15 5.05 -0.70
CA GLY A 54 -3.10 4.07 -1.19
C GLY A 54 -3.12 3.92 -2.70
N LYS A 55 -3.07 5.03 -3.42
CA LYS A 55 -3.11 4.97 -4.87
C LYS A 55 -1.86 4.30 -5.43
N GLN A 56 -0.70 4.62 -4.87
CA GLN A 56 0.53 4.02 -5.35
C GLN A 56 0.57 2.54 -5.03
N PHE A 57 0.10 2.17 -3.84
CA PHE A 57 0.02 0.78 -3.45
C PHE A 57 -0.89 0.01 -4.40
N ARG A 58 -2.06 0.56 -4.68
CA ARG A 58 -2.99 -0.08 -5.58
C ARG A 58 -2.41 -0.24 -6.98
N ARG A 59 -1.74 0.80 -7.47
CA ARG A 59 -1.14 0.75 -8.79
C ARG A 59 -0.08 -0.34 -8.86
N ALA A 60 0.75 -0.43 -7.81
CA ALA A 60 1.78 -1.45 -7.78
C ALA A 60 1.18 -2.85 -7.73
N LEU A 61 0.11 -3.02 -6.94
CA LEU A 61 -0.55 -4.31 -6.89
C LEU A 61 -1.10 -4.71 -8.26
N LEU A 62 -1.71 -3.75 -8.95
CA LEU A 62 -2.27 -4.06 -10.26
C LEU A 62 -1.20 -4.42 -11.27
N ARG A 63 -0.04 -3.80 -11.16
CA ARG A 63 1.05 -4.12 -12.07
C ARG A 63 1.64 -5.48 -11.80
N GLU A 64 1.74 -5.87 -10.52
CA GLU A 64 2.36 -7.14 -10.19
C GLU A 64 1.39 -8.30 -10.24
N TYR A 65 0.16 -8.06 -9.81
CA TYR A 65 -0.79 -9.16 -9.64
C TYR A 65 -2.08 -9.00 -10.43
N GLY A 66 -2.26 -7.85 -11.09
CA GLY A 66 -3.45 -7.65 -11.88
C GLY A 66 -3.40 -8.40 -13.18
N GLU A 67 -4.55 -8.75 -13.73
CA GLU A 67 -4.59 -9.51 -14.96
C GLU A 67 -3.91 -8.79 -16.10
N GLY A 68 -4.15 -7.50 -16.21
CA GLY A 68 -3.55 -6.75 -17.29
C GLY A 68 -2.05 -6.68 -17.14
N GLY A 69 -1.57 -6.62 -15.91
CA GLY A 69 -0.16 -6.53 -15.68
C GLY A 69 0.57 -7.82 -15.89
N MET A 70 -0.15 -8.90 -15.70
CA MET A 70 0.49 -10.13 -15.85
C MET A 70 0.65 -10.55 -17.19
N ASN A 71 -0.12 -10.30 -17.92
CA ASN A 71 -0.07 -10.67 -19.12
C ASN A 71 0.86 -11.43 -19.52
N LYS A 72 1.11 -11.96 -19.25
CA LYS A 72 1.95 -12.70 -19.58
C LYS A 72 2.03 -13.02 -20.68
#